data_fcc1c00888bc062a61be7e84d8b47d02
#
_entry.id   fcc1c00888bc062a61be7e84d8b47d02
#
_cell.length_a   1.000
_cell.length_b   1.000
_cell.length_c   1.000
_cell.angle_alpha   90.00
_cell.angle_beta   90.00
_cell.angle_gamma   90.00
#
_symmetry.space_group_name_H-M   'P 1'
#
loop_
_entity.id
_entity.type
_entity.pdbx_description
1 polymer ?
#
loop_
_entity_poly.entity_id
_entity_poly.type
_entity_poly.pdbx_seq_one_letter_code
_entity_poly.pdbx_strand_id
1 'polypeptide(L)'
;VGESTSITIGADGLGLISYFDGTGENLEVAHCDNTNCTSATITALDTGGNVGSTTSITIGADGLGLIAYFDETNENLKVAHCSNINCTSATITALDTGGNVGDGVSITIGADGLGLISYSDDTNLNLKVAHCSNTNCTAATITAIDTVGDVGLNTSITIGSDGLGLISYYDETNGDLKVAHCSNTNCTAATTIAIDTGGNVGDFSQITIGTDGLGLISYLDMTNLELKVAHCANQFCSPYSRRR
;
A
#
# COMPACT_ATOMS: atom_id res chain seq x y z
N VAL A 1 -19.52 -6.55 -5.95
CA VAL A 1 -19.31 -5.12 -5.64
C VAL A 1 -18.63 -5.01 -4.27
N GLY A 2 -17.61 -4.17 -4.14
CA GLY A 2 -16.93 -3.88 -2.87
C GLY A 2 -15.83 -4.88 -2.48
N GLU A 3 -15.08 -5.37 -3.43
CA GLU A 3 -13.86 -6.16 -3.19
C GLU A 3 -12.64 -5.24 -3.01
N SER A 4 -11.59 -5.73 -2.35
CA SER A 4 -10.31 -5.01 -2.16
C SER A 4 -10.51 -3.57 -1.66
N THR A 5 -11.22 -3.41 -0.56
CA THR A 5 -11.60 -2.09 -0.04
C THR A 5 -10.48 -1.42 0.75
N SER A 6 -10.35 -0.10 0.61
CA SER A 6 -9.49 0.74 1.44
C SER A 6 -10.24 2.00 1.86
N ILE A 7 -10.02 2.49 3.09
CA ILE A 7 -10.76 3.62 3.67
C ILE A 7 -9.81 4.63 4.31
N THR A 8 -10.14 5.90 4.14
CA THR A 8 -9.51 7.02 4.86
C THR A 8 -10.55 8.06 5.27
N ILE A 9 -10.17 9.03 6.08
CA ILE A 9 -11.03 10.18 6.43
C ILE A 9 -10.60 11.37 5.60
N GLY A 10 -11.53 11.90 4.81
CA GLY A 10 -11.33 13.09 3.98
C GLY A 10 -11.09 14.36 4.78
N ALA A 11 -10.68 15.44 4.10
CA ALA A 11 -10.43 16.74 4.73
C ALA A 11 -11.71 17.38 5.31
N ASP A 12 -12.89 16.93 4.88
CA ASP A 12 -14.20 17.30 5.40
C ASP A 12 -14.63 16.49 6.65
N GLY A 13 -13.81 15.53 7.08
CA GLY A 13 -14.09 14.66 8.22
C GLY A 13 -15.01 13.47 7.90
N LEU A 14 -15.30 13.21 6.62
CA LEU A 14 -16.14 12.11 6.16
C LEU A 14 -15.30 10.96 5.61
N GLY A 15 -15.87 9.75 5.62
CA GLY A 15 -15.22 8.57 5.07
C GLY A 15 -15.11 8.65 3.55
N LEU A 16 -13.94 8.33 3.02
CA LEU A 16 -13.67 8.16 1.60
C LEU A 16 -13.12 6.74 1.40
N ILE A 17 -13.80 5.93 0.58
CA ILE A 17 -13.56 4.50 0.44
C ILE A 17 -13.28 4.20 -1.03
N SER A 18 -12.12 3.66 -1.35
CA SER A 18 -11.85 3.07 -2.67
C SER A 18 -12.17 1.58 -2.64
N TYR A 19 -12.66 1.04 -3.75
CA TYR A 19 -12.97 -0.38 -3.87
C TYR A 19 -13.07 -0.81 -5.34
N PHE A 20 -13.00 -2.12 -5.55
CA PHE A 20 -13.22 -2.75 -6.85
C PHE A 20 -14.69 -3.15 -7.00
N ASP A 21 -15.34 -2.73 -8.07
CA ASP A 21 -16.62 -3.28 -8.51
C ASP A 21 -16.38 -4.46 -9.46
N GLY A 22 -16.38 -5.68 -8.94
CA GLY A 22 -16.17 -6.90 -9.74
C GLY A 22 -17.29 -7.20 -10.77
N THR A 23 -18.39 -6.42 -10.79
CA THR A 23 -19.45 -6.54 -11.80
C THR A 23 -19.16 -5.65 -13.00
N GLY A 24 -18.75 -4.42 -12.74
CA GLY A 24 -18.37 -3.42 -13.75
C GLY A 24 -16.89 -3.49 -14.12
N GLU A 25 -16.09 -4.21 -13.34
CA GLU A 25 -14.63 -4.28 -13.47
C GLU A 25 -13.96 -2.91 -13.34
N ASN A 26 -14.49 -2.06 -12.45
CA ASN A 26 -14.11 -0.66 -12.30
C ASN A 26 -13.47 -0.36 -10.96
N LEU A 27 -12.57 0.65 -10.93
CA LEU A 27 -12.23 1.34 -9.71
C LEU A 27 -13.36 2.30 -9.33
N GLU A 28 -13.95 2.09 -8.17
CA GLU A 28 -14.98 2.97 -7.62
C GLU A 28 -14.56 3.62 -6.32
N VAL A 29 -15.15 4.78 -6.03
CA VAL A 29 -15.04 5.49 -4.77
C VAL A 29 -16.43 5.75 -4.20
N ALA A 30 -16.60 5.48 -2.90
CA ALA A 30 -17.74 5.90 -2.12
C ALA A 30 -17.30 7.02 -1.15
N HIS A 31 -17.91 8.20 -1.27
CA HIS A 31 -17.77 9.30 -0.33
C HIS A 31 -18.99 9.33 0.59
N CYS A 32 -18.79 9.18 1.90
CA CYS A 32 -19.87 9.17 2.89
C CYS A 32 -20.57 10.54 2.95
N ASP A 33 -21.90 10.56 2.99
CA ASP A 33 -22.67 11.80 3.10
C ASP A 33 -22.79 12.33 4.55
N ASN A 34 -22.35 11.53 5.52
CA ASN A 34 -22.35 11.87 6.95
C ASN A 34 -21.32 11.04 7.72
N THR A 35 -21.00 11.44 8.95
CA THR A 35 -19.99 10.83 9.81
C THR A 35 -20.29 9.37 10.20
N ASN A 36 -21.55 8.94 10.16
CA ASN A 36 -21.94 7.57 10.43
C ASN A 36 -21.95 6.69 9.17
N CYS A 37 -21.66 7.29 8.00
CA CYS A 37 -21.68 6.64 6.69
C CYS A 37 -22.95 5.82 6.43
N THR A 38 -24.12 6.37 6.78
CA THR A 38 -25.44 5.73 6.54
C THR A 38 -25.90 5.87 5.09
N SER A 39 -25.28 6.75 4.33
CA SER A 39 -25.39 6.91 2.87
C SER A 39 -24.06 7.41 2.32
N ALA A 40 -23.83 7.17 1.04
CA ALA A 40 -22.64 7.61 0.33
C ALA A 40 -22.96 7.93 -1.13
N THR A 41 -22.22 8.89 -1.69
CA THR A 41 -22.16 9.13 -3.13
C THR A 41 -21.10 8.22 -3.74
N ILE A 42 -21.48 7.40 -4.72
CA ILE A 42 -20.59 6.45 -5.41
C ILE A 42 -20.21 7.03 -6.77
N THR A 43 -18.92 6.91 -7.11
CA THR A 43 -18.36 7.36 -8.39
C THR A 43 -17.44 6.29 -8.96
N ALA A 44 -17.68 5.86 -10.20
CA ALA A 44 -16.71 5.09 -10.97
C ALA A 44 -15.62 6.06 -11.48
N LEU A 45 -14.39 5.86 -11.04
CA LEU A 45 -13.26 6.76 -11.38
C LEU A 45 -12.50 6.26 -12.60
N ASP A 46 -12.24 4.97 -12.69
CA ASP A 46 -11.62 4.34 -13.85
C ASP A 46 -12.51 3.18 -14.34
N THR A 47 -12.86 3.22 -15.62
CA THR A 47 -13.71 2.22 -16.29
C THR A 47 -13.02 1.67 -17.54
N GLY A 48 -11.71 1.82 -17.60
CA GLY A 48 -10.88 1.50 -18.78
C GLY A 48 -10.43 0.05 -18.86
N GLY A 49 -11.26 -0.89 -18.44
CA GLY A 49 -10.95 -2.33 -18.40
C GLY A 49 -11.15 -2.91 -17.00
N ASN A 50 -10.53 -4.05 -16.68
CA ASN A 50 -10.50 -4.62 -15.33
C ASN A 50 -9.48 -3.82 -14.49
N VAL A 51 -9.95 -2.86 -13.69
CA VAL A 51 -9.12 -1.88 -12.99
C VAL A 51 -9.56 -1.72 -11.53
N GLY A 52 -8.61 -1.71 -10.60
CA GLY A 52 -8.86 -1.52 -9.18
C GLY A 52 -8.97 -2.80 -8.35
N SER A 53 -8.57 -3.95 -8.88
CA SER A 53 -8.66 -5.25 -8.19
C SER A 53 -7.90 -5.30 -6.87
N THR A 54 -6.81 -4.56 -6.72
CA THR A 54 -6.22 -4.16 -5.45
C THR A 54 -6.16 -2.64 -5.39
N THR A 55 -6.59 -2.03 -4.29
CA THR A 55 -6.64 -0.57 -4.14
C THR A 55 -6.27 -0.14 -2.73
N SER A 56 -5.59 0.99 -2.63
CA SER A 56 -5.25 1.64 -1.37
C SER A 56 -5.41 3.15 -1.50
N ILE A 57 -6.04 3.79 -0.51
CA ILE A 57 -6.36 5.22 -0.51
C ILE A 57 -5.74 5.95 0.67
N THR A 58 -5.27 7.15 0.43
CA THR A 58 -4.83 8.12 1.45
C THR A 58 -5.27 9.53 1.09
N ILE A 59 -5.09 10.50 2.00
CA ILE A 59 -5.31 11.92 1.70
C ILE A 59 -3.98 12.59 1.44
N GLY A 60 -3.83 13.19 0.26
CA GLY A 60 -2.65 13.95 -0.14
C GLY A 60 -2.44 15.23 0.68
N ALA A 61 -1.27 15.85 0.57
CA ALA A 61 -0.95 17.11 1.24
C ALA A 61 -1.85 18.28 0.81
N ASP A 62 -2.52 18.17 -0.32
CA ASP A 62 -3.54 19.11 -0.84
C ASP A 62 -4.94 18.88 -0.26
N GLY A 63 -5.12 17.86 0.58
CA GLY A 63 -6.40 17.50 1.19
C GLY A 63 -7.31 16.67 0.29
N LEU A 64 -6.82 16.19 -0.86
CA LEU A 64 -7.59 15.39 -1.82
C LEU A 64 -7.21 13.90 -1.72
N GLY A 65 -8.14 13.02 -2.13
CA GLY A 65 -7.90 11.58 -2.18
C GLY A 65 -6.82 11.23 -3.20
N LEU A 66 -5.87 10.39 -2.81
CA LEU A 66 -4.86 9.79 -3.66
C LEU A 66 -4.99 8.27 -3.54
N ILE A 67 -5.26 7.59 -4.65
CA ILE A 67 -5.59 6.18 -4.71
C ILE A 67 -4.57 5.47 -5.60
N ALA A 68 -3.84 4.51 -5.06
CA ALA A 68 -3.03 3.59 -5.85
C ALA A 68 -3.84 2.30 -6.09
N TYR A 69 -3.72 1.73 -7.29
CA TYR A 69 -4.47 0.53 -7.66
C TYR A 69 -3.81 -0.22 -8.83
N PHE A 70 -4.18 -1.48 -8.96
CA PHE A 70 -3.74 -2.34 -10.05
C PHE A 70 -4.72 -2.30 -11.23
N ASP A 71 -4.18 -2.17 -12.43
CA ASP A 71 -4.87 -2.31 -13.71
C ASP A 71 -4.57 -3.71 -14.28
N GLU A 72 -5.44 -4.68 -14.04
CA GLU A 72 -5.25 -6.06 -14.50
C GLU A 72 -5.26 -6.17 -16.04
N THR A 73 -6.01 -5.30 -16.74
CA THR A 73 -6.09 -5.34 -18.20
C THR A 73 -4.75 -5.02 -18.85
N ASN A 74 -4.01 -4.06 -18.28
CA ASN A 74 -2.73 -3.61 -18.82
C ASN A 74 -1.54 -4.03 -17.96
N GLU A 75 -1.79 -4.72 -16.83
CA GLU A 75 -0.78 -5.19 -15.88
C GLU A 75 0.07 -4.04 -15.30
N ASN A 76 -0.56 -2.90 -14.98
CA ASN A 76 0.13 -1.67 -14.60
C ASN A 76 -0.22 -1.21 -13.17
N LEU A 77 0.76 -0.60 -12.49
CA LEU A 77 0.47 0.27 -11.35
C LEU A 77 -0.14 1.58 -11.84
N LYS A 78 -1.34 1.90 -11.37
CA LYS A 78 -2.00 3.18 -11.63
C LYS A 78 -2.26 3.97 -10.36
N VAL A 79 -2.40 5.28 -10.51
CA VAL A 79 -2.84 6.20 -9.48
C VAL A 79 -3.98 7.06 -9.99
N ALA A 80 -5.02 7.24 -9.16
CA ALA A 80 -6.08 8.22 -9.33
C ALA A 80 -5.92 9.32 -8.26
N HIS A 81 -5.75 10.57 -8.68
CA HIS A 81 -5.76 11.75 -7.82
C HIS A 81 -7.10 12.46 -7.96
N CYS A 82 -7.87 12.52 -6.89
CA CYS A 82 -9.21 13.13 -6.88
C CYS A 82 -9.14 14.62 -7.23
N SER A 83 -10.09 15.11 -8.02
CA SER A 83 -10.15 16.53 -8.42
C SER A 83 -10.89 17.42 -7.41
N ASN A 84 -11.53 16.80 -6.41
CA ASN A 84 -12.27 17.47 -5.34
C ASN A 84 -12.41 16.53 -4.13
N ILE A 85 -12.86 17.07 -2.99
CA ILE A 85 -12.96 16.33 -1.72
C ILE A 85 -13.94 15.16 -1.77
N ASN A 86 -14.98 15.23 -2.61
CA ASN A 86 -15.98 14.17 -2.78
C ASN A 86 -15.51 13.10 -3.79
N CYS A 87 -14.36 13.29 -4.41
CA CYS A 87 -13.78 12.40 -5.42
C CYS A 87 -14.75 12.05 -6.57
N THR A 88 -15.52 13.03 -7.07
CA THR A 88 -16.48 12.84 -8.19
C THR A 88 -15.78 12.79 -9.55
N SER A 89 -14.50 13.03 -9.61
CA SER A 89 -13.60 12.85 -10.76
C SER A 89 -12.17 12.77 -10.28
N ALA A 90 -11.29 12.22 -11.10
CA ALA A 90 -9.86 12.08 -10.79
C ALA A 90 -8.98 12.27 -12.03
N THR A 91 -7.72 12.64 -11.81
CA THR A 91 -6.66 12.49 -12.80
C THR A 91 -6.05 11.11 -12.65
N ILE A 92 -6.05 10.31 -13.72
CA ILE A 92 -5.53 8.94 -13.75
C ILE A 92 -4.16 8.92 -14.40
N THR A 93 -3.21 8.26 -13.77
CA THR A 93 -1.84 8.11 -14.28
C THR A 93 -1.39 6.66 -14.15
N ALA A 94 -0.90 6.05 -15.22
CA ALA A 94 -0.12 4.82 -15.15
C ALA A 94 1.32 5.18 -14.72
N LEU A 95 1.74 4.73 -13.54
CA LEU A 95 3.05 5.08 -12.96
C LEU A 95 4.13 4.07 -13.34
N ASP A 96 3.82 2.79 -13.29
CA ASP A 96 4.71 1.71 -13.70
C ASP A 96 4.00 0.85 -14.74
N THR A 97 4.64 0.65 -15.89
CA THR A 97 4.13 -0.13 -17.04
C THR A 97 5.17 -1.16 -17.49
N GLY A 98 6.10 -1.49 -16.61
CA GLY A 98 7.27 -2.32 -16.91
C GLY A 98 7.05 -3.81 -16.72
N GLY A 99 5.88 -4.33 -17.09
CA GLY A 99 5.50 -5.74 -16.91
C GLY A 99 4.24 -5.86 -16.05
N ASN A 100 4.00 -7.05 -15.45
CA ASN A 100 2.92 -7.24 -14.47
C ASN A 100 3.35 -6.64 -13.14
N VAL A 101 2.89 -5.41 -12.85
CA VAL A 101 3.34 -4.57 -11.73
C VAL A 101 2.17 -3.84 -11.08
N GLY A 102 2.16 -3.78 -9.74
CA GLY A 102 1.15 -3.00 -9.01
C GLY A 102 0.15 -3.82 -8.22
N ASP A 103 0.26 -5.15 -8.21
CA ASP A 103 -0.59 -5.96 -7.33
C ASP A 103 -0.17 -5.81 -5.85
N GLY A 104 -1.09 -6.13 -4.92
CA GLY A 104 -0.85 -6.00 -3.49
C GLY A 104 -0.45 -4.59 -3.06
N VAL A 105 -0.98 -3.55 -3.71
CA VAL A 105 -0.59 -2.15 -3.54
C VAL A 105 -0.95 -1.59 -2.17
N SER A 106 -0.07 -0.74 -1.62
CA SER A 106 -0.34 0.07 -0.42
C SER A 106 0.26 1.47 -0.59
N ILE A 107 -0.46 2.52 -0.16
CA ILE A 107 -0.03 3.92 -0.28
C ILE A 107 -0.08 4.66 1.05
N THR A 108 0.91 5.50 1.28
CA THR A 108 0.95 6.49 2.37
C THR A 108 1.51 7.81 1.88
N ILE A 109 1.45 8.86 2.72
CA ILE A 109 2.11 10.14 2.42
C ILE A 109 3.43 10.21 3.20
N GLY A 110 4.53 10.39 2.46
CA GLY A 110 5.86 10.56 3.01
C GLY A 110 6.02 11.85 3.83
N ALA A 111 7.13 11.96 4.58
CA ALA A 111 7.45 13.14 5.37
C ALA A 111 7.65 14.42 4.52
N ASP A 112 7.87 14.27 3.23
CA ASP A 112 7.95 15.35 2.23
C ASP A 112 6.59 15.79 1.66
N GLY A 113 5.49 15.13 2.10
CA GLY A 113 4.12 15.41 1.65
C GLY A 113 3.76 14.76 0.31
N LEU A 114 4.58 13.86 -0.22
CA LEU A 114 4.34 13.16 -1.48
C LEU A 114 3.91 11.71 -1.24
N GLY A 115 3.19 11.13 -2.20
CA GLY A 115 2.78 9.73 -2.15
C GLY A 115 3.97 8.79 -2.19
N LEU A 116 3.96 7.79 -1.31
CA LEU A 116 4.89 6.67 -1.28
C LEU A 116 4.09 5.38 -1.38
N ILE A 117 4.36 4.56 -2.39
CA ILE A 117 3.54 3.41 -2.78
C ILE A 117 4.43 2.17 -2.80
N SER A 118 4.04 1.11 -2.06
CA SER A 118 4.65 -0.21 -2.16
C SER A 118 3.76 -1.15 -2.98
N TYR A 119 4.36 -2.07 -3.75
CA TYR A 119 3.64 -3.00 -4.62
C TYR A 119 4.54 -4.16 -5.08
N SER A 120 3.94 -5.24 -5.59
CA SER A 120 4.66 -6.34 -6.21
C SER A 120 5.00 -6.05 -7.69
N ASP A 121 6.13 -6.58 -8.12
CA ASP A 121 6.51 -6.74 -9.52
C ASP A 121 6.54 -8.24 -9.83
N ASP A 122 5.43 -8.77 -10.31
CA ASP A 122 5.25 -10.21 -10.56
C ASP A 122 6.04 -10.68 -11.78
N THR A 123 6.45 -9.76 -12.67
CA THR A 123 7.33 -10.09 -13.79
C THR A 123 8.75 -10.41 -13.32
N ASN A 124 9.27 -9.64 -12.35
CA ASN A 124 10.64 -9.80 -11.85
C ASN A 124 10.69 -10.39 -10.42
N LEU A 125 9.52 -10.66 -9.81
CA LEU A 125 9.37 -11.22 -8.47
C LEU A 125 10.00 -10.34 -7.37
N ASN A 126 9.80 -9.02 -7.47
CA ASN A 126 10.45 -8.03 -6.62
C ASN A 126 9.44 -7.23 -5.78
N LEU A 127 9.88 -6.79 -4.59
CA LEU A 127 9.24 -5.67 -3.91
C LEU A 127 9.68 -4.36 -4.55
N LYS A 128 8.73 -3.56 -5.03
CA LYS A 128 8.97 -2.22 -5.58
C LYS A 128 8.33 -1.12 -4.75
N VAL A 129 8.91 0.06 -4.86
CA VAL A 129 8.35 1.31 -4.34
C VAL A 129 8.31 2.36 -5.44
N ALA A 130 7.20 3.08 -5.54
CA ALA A 130 7.06 4.30 -6.32
C ALA A 130 6.93 5.49 -5.38
N HIS A 131 7.83 6.48 -5.49
CA HIS A 131 7.76 7.76 -4.81
C HIS A 131 7.29 8.83 -5.79
N CYS A 132 6.14 9.43 -5.53
CA CYS A 132 5.55 10.44 -6.40
C CYS A 132 6.45 11.67 -6.51
N SER A 133 6.54 12.26 -7.71
CA SER A 133 7.36 13.47 -7.97
C SER A 133 6.59 14.78 -7.69
N ASN A 134 5.29 14.69 -7.44
CA ASN A 134 4.40 15.81 -7.14
C ASN A 134 3.13 15.31 -6.41
N THR A 135 2.34 16.22 -5.86
CA THR A 135 1.13 15.91 -5.08
C THR A 135 0.07 15.15 -5.88
N ASN A 136 -0.04 15.41 -7.19
CA ASN A 136 -1.00 14.73 -8.08
C ASN A 136 -0.48 13.36 -8.56
N CYS A 137 0.73 12.98 -8.20
CA CYS A 137 1.39 11.73 -8.58
C CYS A 137 1.34 11.44 -10.10
N THR A 138 1.58 12.47 -10.93
CA THR A 138 1.64 12.34 -12.40
C THR A 138 2.95 11.74 -12.91
N ALA A 139 3.92 11.56 -12.04
CA ALA A 139 5.18 10.88 -12.26
C ALA A 139 5.72 10.38 -10.93
N ALA A 140 6.57 9.36 -10.95
CA ALA A 140 7.22 8.80 -9.78
C ALA A 140 8.66 8.36 -10.05
N THR A 141 9.48 8.29 -9.00
CA THR A 141 10.73 7.53 -9.00
C THR A 141 10.41 6.12 -8.56
N ILE A 142 10.72 5.12 -9.39
CA ILE A 142 10.45 3.71 -9.14
C ILE A 142 11.74 3.01 -8.76
N THR A 143 11.71 2.22 -7.70
CA THR A 143 12.87 1.47 -7.19
C THR A 143 12.44 0.06 -6.77
N ALA A 144 13.16 -0.98 -7.24
CA ALA A 144 13.09 -2.31 -6.65
C ALA A 144 13.96 -2.32 -5.38
N ILE A 145 13.35 -2.58 -4.22
CA ILE A 145 14.04 -2.48 -2.92
C ILE A 145 14.34 -3.84 -2.28
N ASP A 146 13.66 -4.91 -2.70
CA ASP A 146 14.05 -6.30 -2.46
C ASP A 146 13.90 -7.09 -3.76
N THR A 147 14.98 -7.82 -4.14
CA THR A 147 15.06 -8.55 -5.42
C THR A 147 15.57 -9.98 -5.21
N VAL A 148 15.51 -10.47 -3.97
CA VAL A 148 16.05 -11.79 -3.62
C VAL A 148 14.92 -12.78 -3.39
N GLY A 149 14.60 -13.53 -4.43
CA GLY A 149 13.49 -14.49 -4.44
C GLY A 149 12.20 -13.86 -4.95
N ASP A 150 11.08 -14.57 -4.75
CA ASP A 150 9.72 -14.07 -4.99
C ASP A 150 9.26 -13.34 -3.74
N VAL A 151 9.28 -12.00 -3.80
CA VAL A 151 9.13 -11.12 -2.64
C VAL A 151 8.23 -9.92 -2.96
N GLY A 152 7.61 -9.35 -1.94
CA GLY A 152 6.81 -8.13 -2.08
C GLY A 152 5.33 -8.39 -2.29
N LEU A 153 4.86 -9.60 -2.04
CA LEU A 153 3.43 -9.89 -2.10
C LEU A 153 2.71 -9.29 -0.89
N ASN A 154 1.45 -8.88 -1.09
CA ASN A 154 0.56 -8.36 -0.05
C ASN A 154 1.21 -7.28 0.83
N THR A 155 1.74 -6.22 0.18
CA THR A 155 2.48 -5.17 0.87
C THR A 155 1.58 -4.28 1.73
N SER A 156 2.14 -3.75 2.82
CA SER A 156 1.53 -2.67 3.59
C SER A 156 2.61 -1.66 4.00
N ILE A 157 2.38 -0.37 3.74
CA ILE A 157 3.35 0.70 4.01
C ILE A 157 2.82 1.72 5.01
N THR A 158 3.70 2.16 5.91
CA THR A 158 3.45 3.28 6.83
C THR A 158 4.71 4.13 6.94
N ILE A 159 4.62 5.29 7.60
CA ILE A 159 5.79 6.12 7.92
C ILE A 159 6.19 5.89 9.37
N GLY A 160 7.43 5.46 9.57
CA GLY A 160 8.03 5.25 10.87
C GLY A 160 8.22 6.56 11.67
N SER A 161 8.55 6.45 12.95
CA SER A 161 8.79 7.61 13.83
C SER A 161 10.01 8.43 13.42
N ASP A 162 10.87 7.90 12.56
CA ASP A 162 12.01 8.60 11.95
C ASP A 162 11.66 9.33 10.64
N GLY A 163 10.39 9.27 10.22
CA GLY A 163 9.90 9.89 9.00
C GLY A 163 10.17 9.11 7.71
N LEU A 164 10.65 7.87 7.82
CA LEU A 164 10.96 7.01 6.68
C LEU A 164 9.90 5.92 6.48
N GLY A 165 9.79 5.42 5.25
CA GLY A 165 8.87 4.33 4.92
C GLY A 165 9.26 3.03 5.63
N LEU A 166 8.25 2.36 6.19
CA LEU A 166 8.35 1.03 6.79
C LEU A 166 7.29 0.15 6.11
N ILE A 167 7.72 -0.96 5.51
CA ILE A 167 6.89 -1.80 4.64
C ILE A 167 6.93 -3.23 5.15
N SER A 168 5.78 -3.81 5.46
CA SER A 168 5.64 -5.26 5.66
C SER A 168 5.24 -5.93 4.36
N TYR A 169 5.74 -7.15 4.13
CA TYR A 169 5.45 -7.92 2.93
C TYR A 169 5.73 -9.41 3.14
N TYR A 170 5.18 -10.22 2.26
CA TYR A 170 5.40 -11.66 2.24
C TYR A 170 6.53 -12.03 1.26
N ASP A 171 7.44 -12.89 1.72
CA ASP A 171 8.49 -13.57 0.94
C ASP A 171 7.99 -14.98 0.62
N GLU A 172 7.45 -15.19 -0.59
CA GLU A 172 6.88 -16.48 -1.00
C GLU A 172 7.97 -17.56 -1.15
N THR A 173 9.18 -17.16 -1.58
CA THR A 173 10.29 -18.11 -1.74
C THR A 173 10.65 -18.81 -0.43
N ASN A 174 10.64 -18.07 0.69
CA ASN A 174 11.04 -18.60 2.00
C ASN A 174 9.84 -18.88 2.91
N GLY A 175 8.66 -18.38 2.59
CA GLY A 175 7.47 -18.44 3.44
C GLY A 175 7.59 -17.55 4.68
N ASP A 176 8.23 -16.37 4.56
CA ASP A 176 8.60 -15.51 5.67
C ASP A 176 7.83 -14.19 5.68
N LEU A 177 7.50 -13.69 6.89
CA LEU A 177 7.17 -12.28 7.05
C LEU A 177 8.46 -11.45 6.99
N LYS A 178 8.52 -10.50 6.06
CA LYS A 178 9.64 -9.54 5.96
C LYS A 178 9.19 -8.11 6.17
N VAL A 179 10.17 -7.28 6.54
CA VAL A 179 10.03 -5.82 6.62
C VAL A 179 11.15 -5.16 5.84
N ALA A 180 10.81 -4.13 5.06
CA ALA A 180 11.76 -3.20 4.46
C ALA A 180 11.64 -1.84 5.15
N HIS A 181 12.78 -1.30 5.62
CA HIS A 181 12.89 0.05 6.17
C HIS A 181 13.65 0.92 5.17
N CYS A 182 13.01 1.95 4.65
CA CYS A 182 13.60 2.86 3.68
C CYS A 182 14.80 3.61 4.28
N SER A 183 15.84 3.83 3.48
CA SER A 183 17.05 4.54 3.91
C SER A 183 16.95 6.07 3.70
N ASN A 184 15.92 6.53 3.00
CA ASN A 184 15.64 7.95 2.71
C ASN A 184 14.15 8.13 2.38
N THR A 185 13.69 9.38 2.33
CA THR A 185 12.27 9.72 2.07
C THR A 185 11.75 9.21 0.73
N ASN A 186 12.60 9.14 -0.30
CA ASN A 186 12.23 8.67 -1.63
C ASN A 186 12.30 7.14 -1.76
N CYS A 187 12.72 6.45 -0.70
CA CYS A 187 12.88 4.99 -0.67
C CYS A 187 13.70 4.42 -1.85
N THR A 188 14.78 5.11 -2.25
CA THR A 188 15.70 4.64 -3.31
C THR A 188 16.64 3.52 -2.86
N ALA A 189 16.60 3.19 -1.58
CA ALA A 189 17.25 2.05 -0.95
C ALA A 189 16.52 1.70 0.35
N ALA A 190 16.58 0.44 0.77
CA ALA A 190 16.01 -0.04 2.02
C ALA A 190 16.91 -1.10 2.67
N THR A 191 16.75 -1.27 3.98
CA THR A 191 17.23 -2.45 4.70
C THR A 191 16.08 -3.43 4.83
N THR A 192 16.26 -4.66 4.35
CA THR A 192 15.25 -5.72 4.41
C THR A 192 15.61 -6.75 5.48
N ILE A 193 14.63 -7.26 6.21
CA ILE A 193 14.85 -8.24 7.28
C ILE A 193 13.64 -9.15 7.41
N ALA A 194 13.90 -10.47 7.62
CA ALA A 194 12.86 -11.43 8.00
C ALA A 194 12.53 -11.28 9.49
N ILE A 195 11.24 -11.13 9.80
CA ILE A 195 10.73 -10.90 11.15
C ILE A 195 10.22 -12.19 11.77
N ASP A 196 9.49 -12.99 11.00
CA ASP A 196 9.04 -14.33 11.37
C ASP A 196 9.40 -15.32 10.25
N THR A 197 10.07 -16.41 10.61
CA THR A 197 10.52 -17.48 9.72
C THR A 197 10.00 -18.84 10.18
N GLY A 198 8.98 -18.83 11.02
CA GLY A 198 8.47 -20.01 11.72
C GLY A 198 7.39 -20.77 10.96
N GLY A 199 7.64 -21.13 9.69
CA GLY A 199 6.67 -21.81 8.84
C GLY A 199 6.30 -20.94 7.63
N ASN A 200 5.12 -21.13 7.03
CA ASN A 200 4.60 -20.24 6.00
C ASN A 200 3.80 -19.14 6.67
N VAL A 201 4.40 -17.95 6.82
CA VAL A 201 3.92 -16.82 7.63
C VAL A 201 4.14 -15.49 6.92
N GLY A 202 3.25 -14.51 7.15
CA GLY A 202 3.43 -13.16 6.63
C GLY A 202 2.47 -12.74 5.53
N ASP A 203 1.63 -13.64 5.08
CA ASP A 203 0.62 -13.34 4.07
C ASP A 203 -0.45 -12.36 4.61
N PHE A 204 -1.04 -11.53 3.75
CA PHE A 204 -2.01 -10.47 4.10
C PHE A 204 -1.52 -9.56 5.23
N SER A 205 -0.23 -9.21 5.24
CA SER A 205 0.32 -8.36 6.28
C SER A 205 -0.22 -6.94 6.24
N GLN A 206 -0.45 -6.36 7.44
CA GLN A 206 -0.82 -4.96 7.60
C GLN A 206 0.05 -4.34 8.69
N ILE A 207 0.65 -3.18 8.42
CA ILE A 207 1.54 -2.48 9.34
C ILE A 207 0.97 -1.12 9.77
N THR A 208 1.13 -0.81 11.04
CA THR A 208 0.86 0.53 11.60
C THR A 208 1.93 0.89 12.63
N ILE A 209 1.95 2.15 13.09
CA ILE A 209 2.85 2.59 14.16
C ILE A 209 2.08 2.62 15.49
N GLY A 210 2.61 1.90 16.47
CA GLY A 210 2.09 1.89 17.83
C GLY A 210 2.34 3.23 18.56
N THR A 211 1.74 3.37 19.75
CA THR A 211 1.90 4.58 20.58
C THR A 211 3.33 4.76 21.12
N ASP A 212 4.15 3.72 21.08
CA ASP A 212 5.59 3.74 21.40
C ASP A 212 6.48 4.15 20.22
N GLY A 213 5.87 4.46 19.05
CA GLY A 213 6.57 4.87 17.84
C GLY A 213 7.17 3.71 17.04
N LEU A 214 6.84 2.46 17.38
CA LEU A 214 7.36 1.27 16.71
C LEU A 214 6.29 0.60 15.83
N GLY A 215 6.75 -0.15 14.82
CA GLY A 215 5.88 -0.90 13.93
C GLY A 215 5.13 -2.02 14.66
N LEU A 216 3.85 -2.14 14.37
CA LEU A 216 2.97 -3.23 14.78
C LEU A 216 2.38 -3.84 13.53
N ILE A 217 2.57 -5.16 13.35
CA ILE A 217 2.22 -5.87 12.11
C ILE A 217 1.29 -7.01 12.45
N SER A 218 0.11 -7.05 11.82
CA SER A 218 -0.75 -8.22 11.81
C SER A 218 -0.54 -9.00 10.52
N TYR A 219 -0.58 -10.33 10.56
CA TYR A 219 -0.36 -11.19 9.41
C TYR A 219 -0.97 -12.58 9.60
N LEU A 220 -1.14 -13.30 8.50
CA LEU A 220 -1.62 -14.67 8.50
C LEU A 220 -0.45 -15.65 8.67
N ASP A 221 -0.60 -16.60 9.57
CA ASP A 221 0.17 -17.84 9.63
C ASP A 221 -0.58 -18.91 8.83
N MET A 222 -0.16 -19.16 7.60
CA MET A 222 -0.77 -20.15 6.71
C MET A 222 -0.51 -21.59 7.15
N THR A 223 0.56 -21.83 7.91
CA THR A 223 0.87 -23.16 8.44
C THR A 223 -0.14 -23.61 9.48
N ASN A 224 -0.54 -22.68 10.37
CA ASN A 224 -1.45 -22.98 11.48
C ASN A 224 -2.86 -22.42 11.27
N LEU A 225 -3.08 -21.63 10.21
CA LEU A 225 -4.31 -20.89 9.90
C LEU A 225 -4.73 -19.95 11.04
N GLU A 226 -3.77 -19.19 11.55
CA GLU A 226 -3.95 -18.29 12.69
C GLU A 226 -3.57 -16.85 12.35
N LEU A 227 -4.24 -15.89 12.99
CA LEU A 227 -3.80 -14.51 13.04
C LEU A 227 -2.60 -14.40 13.98
N LYS A 228 -1.50 -13.82 13.48
CA LYS A 228 -0.31 -13.46 14.28
C LYS A 228 -0.10 -11.95 14.30
N VAL A 229 0.62 -11.51 15.31
CA VAL A 229 1.03 -10.11 15.46
C VAL A 229 2.51 -10.07 15.80
N ALA A 230 3.28 -9.26 15.07
CA ALA A 230 4.65 -8.90 15.37
C ALA A 230 4.74 -7.45 15.82
N HIS A 231 5.54 -7.19 16.85
CA HIS A 231 5.87 -5.85 17.32
C HIS A 231 7.35 -5.59 17.11
N CYS A 232 7.69 -4.54 16.39
CA CYS A 232 9.08 -4.18 16.11
C CYS A 232 9.83 -3.83 17.39
N ALA A 233 11.07 -4.30 17.52
CA ALA A 233 11.90 -4.02 18.68
C ALA A 233 12.59 -2.64 18.64
N ASN A 234 12.62 -2.03 17.46
CA ASN A 234 13.19 -0.72 17.17
C ASN A 234 12.62 -0.18 15.85
N GLN A 235 12.97 1.04 15.46
CA GLN A 235 12.48 1.71 14.24
C GLN A 235 12.81 0.95 12.94
N PHE A 236 13.84 0.11 12.94
CA PHE A 236 14.24 -0.71 11.77
C PHE A 236 13.53 -2.07 11.73
N CYS A 237 12.67 -2.33 12.71
CA CYS A 237 12.03 -3.62 12.92
C CYS A 237 13.01 -4.81 13.01
N SER A 238 14.26 -4.58 13.40
CA SER A 238 15.24 -5.65 13.54
C SER A 238 14.95 -6.49 14.80
N PRO A 239 15.12 -7.83 14.74
CA PRO A 239 14.92 -8.68 15.92
C PRO A 239 15.92 -8.35 17.01
N TYR A 240 15.54 -8.53 18.28
CA TYR A 240 16.44 -8.37 19.41
C TYR A 240 17.62 -9.35 19.29
N SER A 241 18.79 -8.86 18.95
CA SER A 241 20.01 -9.64 19.16
C SER A 241 20.30 -9.65 20.67
N ARG A 242 19.88 -10.71 21.38
CA ARG A 242 20.40 -10.95 22.73
C ARG A 242 21.92 -11.20 22.59
N ARG A 243 22.73 -10.23 22.93
CA ARG A 243 24.17 -10.51 23.23
C ARG A 243 24.16 -11.48 24.42
N ARG A 244 24.61 -12.70 24.18
CA ARG A 244 24.98 -13.65 25.24
C ARG A 244 26.29 -13.22 25.87
#